data_6ece5ac8f78a8de18698ec7af91bd213
#
_entry.id   6ece5ac8f78a8de18698ec7af91bd213
#
_cell.length_a   1.000
_cell.length_b   1.000
_cell.length_c   1.000
_cell.angle_alpha   90.00
_cell.angle_beta   90.00
_cell.angle_gamma   90.00
#
_symmetry.space_group_name_H-M   'P 1'
#
loop_
_entity.id
_entity.type
_entity.pdbx_description
1 polymer ?
#
loop_
_entity_poly.entity_id
_entity_poly.type
_entity_poly.pdbx_seq_one_letter_code
_entity_poly.pdbx_strand_id
1 'polypeptide(L)'
;MPASLRHRLHETFVRWALRVRPPEPAPIILTQRRVYVLPTRAGLAYATALGVILLGAMNYNLSLGHALVFLLAGLGIITILHTFRNLVLISIRPSRCEPVFAGGLAQFDVVLENQRSDARTCLRLSVDDVPVEIDIGPRASTVATMNVRTARRGW
;
A
#
# COMPACT_ATOMS: atom_id res chain seq x y z
N MET A 1 -22.43 14.09 -4.91
CA MET A 1 -22.95 12.78 -4.48
C MET A 1 -22.16 11.52 -4.93
N PRO A 2 -20.90 11.51 -5.30
CA PRO A 2 -20.18 10.25 -5.61
C PRO A 2 -19.28 9.71 -4.49
N ALA A 3 -19.10 10.43 -3.38
CA ALA A 3 -18.19 10.01 -2.30
C ALA A 3 -18.71 8.80 -1.51
N SER A 4 -20.02 8.65 -1.36
CA SER A 4 -20.65 7.60 -0.55
C SER A 4 -20.57 6.20 -1.18
N LEU A 5 -20.60 6.10 -2.49
CA LEU A 5 -20.50 4.81 -3.21
C LEU A 5 -19.08 4.23 -3.12
N ARG A 6 -18.08 5.08 -3.14
CA ARG A 6 -16.66 4.70 -3.05
C ARG A 6 -16.29 4.20 -1.67
N HIS A 7 -16.80 4.85 -0.63
CA HIS A 7 -16.60 4.41 0.76
C HIS A 7 -17.23 3.03 0.96
N ARG A 8 -18.43 2.80 0.46
CA ARG A 8 -19.12 1.51 0.55
C ARG A 8 -18.41 0.37 -0.20
N LEU A 9 -17.88 0.65 -1.40
CA LEU A 9 -17.13 -0.36 -2.16
C LEU A 9 -15.80 -0.70 -1.48
N HIS A 10 -15.12 0.30 -0.93
CA HIS A 10 -13.89 0.09 -0.17
C HIS A 10 -14.14 -0.73 1.11
N GLU A 11 -15.17 -0.39 1.88
CA GLU A 11 -15.55 -1.14 3.08
C GLU A 11 -16.01 -2.57 2.76
N THR A 12 -16.72 -2.76 1.66
CA THR A 12 -17.18 -4.11 1.25
C THR A 12 -15.99 -4.96 0.83
N PHE A 13 -15.04 -4.39 0.11
CA PHE A 13 -13.81 -5.06 -0.29
C PHE A 13 -12.92 -5.39 0.91
N VAL A 14 -12.74 -4.45 1.82
CA VAL A 14 -11.97 -4.66 3.05
C VAL A 14 -12.63 -5.72 3.93
N ARG A 15 -13.94 -5.68 4.11
CA ARG A 15 -14.68 -6.71 4.87
C ARG A 15 -14.60 -8.09 4.20
N TRP A 16 -14.66 -8.16 2.88
CA TRP A 16 -14.48 -9.41 2.16
C TRP A 16 -13.06 -9.94 2.31
N ALA A 17 -12.05 -9.09 2.16
CA ALA A 17 -10.64 -9.45 2.33
C ALA A 17 -10.33 -9.93 3.76
N LEU A 18 -10.92 -9.29 4.78
CA LEU A 18 -10.77 -9.69 6.18
C LEU A 18 -11.54 -10.97 6.55
N ARG A 19 -12.67 -11.27 5.89
CA ARG A 19 -13.40 -12.54 6.06
C ARG A 19 -12.65 -13.73 5.50
N VAL A 20 -11.84 -13.54 4.48
CA VAL A 20 -11.07 -14.62 3.84
C VAL A 20 -9.84 -15.00 4.68
N ARG A 21 -9.44 -14.16 5.64
CA ARG A 21 -8.27 -14.45 6.51
C ARG A 21 -8.58 -14.16 7.97
N PRO A 22 -8.54 -15.20 8.83
CA PRO A 22 -8.65 -14.99 10.26
C PRO A 22 -7.47 -14.15 10.78
N PRO A 23 -7.64 -13.40 11.90
CA PRO A 23 -6.56 -12.66 12.53
C PRO A 23 -5.44 -13.63 12.91
N GLU A 24 -4.27 -13.43 12.34
CA GLU A 24 -3.10 -14.26 12.62
C GLU A 24 -2.35 -13.71 13.84
N PRO A 25 -1.73 -14.61 14.65
CA PRO A 25 -0.89 -14.18 15.76
C PRO A 25 0.33 -13.41 15.25
N ALA A 26 0.73 -12.36 15.96
CA ALA A 26 1.96 -11.62 15.67
C ALA A 26 3.21 -12.51 15.88
N PRO A 27 4.28 -12.33 15.05
CA PRO A 27 4.54 -11.24 14.10
C PRO A 27 3.95 -11.50 12.71
N ILE A 28 3.42 -10.46 12.07
CA ILE A 28 2.92 -10.53 10.70
C ILE A 28 4.07 -10.19 9.75
N ILE A 29 4.55 -11.17 9.01
CA ILE A 29 5.56 -10.96 7.97
C ILE A 29 4.86 -10.73 6.64
N LEU A 30 5.13 -9.60 5.99
CA LEU A 30 4.63 -9.30 4.64
C LEU A 30 5.34 -10.16 3.60
N THR A 31 4.85 -11.40 3.42
CA THR A 31 5.32 -12.29 2.36
C THR A 31 4.81 -11.84 0.99
N GLN A 32 5.45 -12.31 -0.09
CA GLN A 32 5.03 -11.99 -1.48
C GLN A 32 3.55 -12.26 -1.76
N ARG A 33 2.95 -13.25 -1.09
CA ARG A 33 1.52 -13.57 -1.24
C ARG A 33 0.57 -12.60 -0.54
N ARG A 34 1.10 -11.71 0.29
CA ARG A 34 0.32 -10.75 1.10
C ARG A 34 0.40 -9.31 0.56
N VAL A 35 1.32 -9.06 -0.36
CA VAL A 35 1.46 -7.76 -1.00
C VAL A 35 0.62 -7.75 -2.26
N TYR A 36 -0.48 -6.99 -2.24
CA TYR A 36 -1.34 -6.80 -3.39
C TYR A 36 -0.97 -5.49 -4.08
N VAL A 37 -0.61 -5.59 -5.36
CA VAL A 37 -0.40 -4.40 -6.20
C VAL A 37 -1.75 -4.03 -6.82
N LEU A 38 -2.37 -2.99 -6.30
CA LEU A 38 -3.61 -2.44 -6.86
C LEU A 38 -3.26 -1.30 -7.82
N PRO A 39 -3.78 -1.33 -9.06
CA PRO A 39 -3.57 -0.23 -9.99
C PRO A 39 -4.22 1.04 -9.44
N THR A 40 -3.44 2.10 -9.32
CA THR A 40 -3.94 3.43 -8.97
C THR A 40 -4.65 4.05 -10.16
N ARG A 41 -5.44 5.11 -9.94
CA ARG A 41 -6.05 5.87 -11.04
C ARG A 41 -5.02 6.43 -12.00
N ALA A 42 -3.91 6.92 -11.47
CA ALA A 42 -2.80 7.40 -12.26
C ALA A 42 -2.17 6.26 -13.09
N GLY A 43 -1.99 5.08 -12.50
CA GLY A 43 -1.51 3.90 -13.21
C GLY A 43 -2.46 3.44 -14.33
N LEU A 44 -3.78 3.50 -14.09
CA LEU A 44 -4.77 3.18 -15.12
C LEU A 44 -4.76 4.21 -16.25
N ALA A 45 -4.70 5.51 -15.94
CA ALA A 45 -4.59 6.57 -16.93
C ALA A 45 -3.30 6.43 -17.75
N TYR A 46 -2.19 6.09 -17.10
CA TYR A 46 -0.91 5.81 -17.78
C TYR A 46 -1.02 4.63 -18.75
N ALA A 47 -1.60 3.53 -18.33
CA ALA A 47 -1.81 2.35 -19.18
C ALA A 47 -2.72 2.67 -20.37
N THR A 48 -3.79 3.45 -20.16
CA THR A 48 -4.69 3.90 -21.22
C THR A 48 -3.95 4.79 -22.22
N ALA A 49 -3.17 5.75 -21.75
CA ALA A 49 -2.37 6.63 -22.61
C ALA A 49 -1.37 5.83 -23.47
N LEU A 50 -0.68 4.85 -22.86
CA LEU A 50 0.20 3.95 -23.63
C LEU A 50 -0.56 3.16 -24.70
N GLY A 51 -1.75 2.67 -24.39
CA GLY A 51 -2.60 1.97 -25.35
C GLY A 51 -2.99 2.86 -26.54
N VAL A 52 -3.37 4.11 -26.28
CA VAL A 52 -3.72 5.07 -27.34
C VAL A 52 -2.50 5.39 -28.23
N ILE A 53 -1.33 5.61 -27.62
CA ILE A 53 -0.08 5.87 -28.37
C ILE A 53 0.29 4.64 -29.22
N LEU A 54 0.12 3.43 -28.66
CA LEU A 54 0.39 2.19 -29.40
C LEU A 54 -0.52 2.05 -30.62
N LEU A 55 -1.82 2.28 -30.46
CA LEU A 55 -2.79 2.23 -31.55
C LEU A 55 -2.45 3.26 -32.64
N GLY A 56 -2.06 4.47 -32.25
CA GLY A 56 -1.58 5.49 -33.20
C GLY A 56 -0.30 5.05 -33.93
N ALA A 57 0.67 4.51 -33.19
CA ALA A 57 1.92 4.02 -33.78
C ALA A 57 1.68 2.87 -34.79
N MET A 58 0.74 1.97 -34.50
CA MET A 58 0.34 0.89 -35.42
C MET A 58 -0.35 1.45 -36.66
N ASN A 59 -1.30 2.37 -36.49
CA ASN A 59 -2.07 2.92 -37.60
C ASN A 59 -1.20 3.73 -38.58
N TYR A 60 -0.23 4.47 -38.06
CA TYR A 60 0.68 5.30 -38.88
C TYR A 60 2.02 4.61 -39.20
N ASN A 61 2.18 3.37 -38.81
CA ASN A 61 3.40 2.56 -39.00
C ASN A 61 4.68 3.26 -38.52
N LEU A 62 4.58 3.95 -37.35
CA LEU A 62 5.67 4.74 -36.78
C LEU A 62 6.59 3.88 -35.94
N SER A 63 7.77 3.52 -36.43
CA SER A 63 8.76 2.72 -35.72
C SER A 63 9.20 3.36 -34.37
N LEU A 64 9.42 4.68 -34.39
CA LEU A 64 9.75 5.44 -33.15
C LEU A 64 8.61 5.44 -32.14
N GLY A 65 7.36 5.43 -32.58
CA GLY A 65 6.20 5.33 -31.72
C GLY A 65 6.18 4.00 -30.94
N HIS A 66 6.46 2.90 -31.62
CA HIS A 66 6.58 1.59 -30.97
C HIS A 66 7.74 1.55 -29.95
N ALA A 67 8.92 2.07 -30.34
CA ALA A 67 10.06 2.14 -29.44
C ALA A 67 9.73 2.95 -28.16
N LEU A 68 9.05 4.08 -28.30
CA LEU A 68 8.62 4.91 -27.18
C LEU A 68 7.65 4.16 -26.25
N VAL A 69 6.65 3.48 -26.81
CA VAL A 69 5.67 2.72 -26.02
C VAL A 69 6.36 1.60 -25.24
N PHE A 70 7.26 0.84 -25.86
CA PHE A 70 7.98 -0.23 -25.19
C PHE A 70 8.92 0.30 -24.11
N LEU A 71 9.58 1.43 -24.34
CA LEU A 71 10.42 2.08 -23.33
C LEU A 71 9.59 2.49 -22.10
N LEU A 72 8.48 3.18 -22.33
CA LEU A 72 7.59 3.63 -21.25
C LEU A 72 6.94 2.45 -20.54
N ALA A 73 6.48 1.44 -21.25
CA ALA A 73 5.93 0.23 -20.64
C ALA A 73 6.96 -0.49 -19.75
N GLY A 74 8.21 -0.60 -20.23
CA GLY A 74 9.31 -1.14 -19.45
C GLY A 74 9.57 -0.35 -18.17
N LEU A 75 9.58 0.98 -18.26
CA LEU A 75 9.72 1.87 -17.10
C LEU A 75 8.59 1.65 -16.09
N GLY A 76 7.35 1.52 -16.56
CA GLY A 76 6.19 1.23 -15.73
C GLY A 76 6.34 -0.10 -14.98
N ILE A 77 6.77 -1.15 -15.66
CA ILE A 77 7.00 -2.47 -15.07
C ILE A 77 8.10 -2.40 -14.00
N ILE A 78 9.23 -1.75 -14.30
CA ILE A 78 10.33 -1.59 -13.35
C ILE A 78 9.86 -0.83 -12.10
N THR A 79 9.06 0.22 -12.26
CA THR A 79 8.50 1.00 -11.15
C THR A 79 7.61 0.13 -10.25
N ILE A 80 6.75 -0.70 -10.84
CA ILE A 80 5.89 -1.64 -10.11
C ILE A 80 6.75 -2.65 -9.33
N LEU A 81 7.75 -3.24 -9.96
CA LEU A 81 8.65 -4.20 -9.32
C LEU A 81 9.44 -3.56 -8.19
N HIS A 82 9.91 -2.33 -8.36
CA HIS A 82 10.63 -1.59 -7.32
C HIS A 82 9.73 -1.31 -6.11
N THR A 83 8.52 -0.82 -6.34
CA THR A 83 7.53 -0.59 -5.28
C THR A 83 7.17 -1.89 -4.55
N PHE A 84 6.97 -2.98 -5.28
CA PHE A 84 6.71 -4.29 -4.70
C PHE A 84 7.88 -4.75 -3.81
N ARG A 85 9.11 -4.63 -4.29
CA ARG A 85 10.31 -4.97 -3.51
C ARG A 85 10.44 -4.12 -2.25
N ASN A 86 9.96 -2.89 -2.25
CA ASN A 86 10.01 -2.00 -1.09
C ASN A 86 9.10 -2.46 0.05
N LEU A 87 8.00 -3.18 -0.24
CA LEU A 87 7.02 -3.66 0.75
C LEU A 87 7.30 -5.09 1.25
N VAL A 88 7.92 -5.93 0.42
CA VAL A 88 8.14 -7.34 0.75
C VAL A 88 9.17 -7.52 1.87
N LEU A 89 8.91 -8.48 2.78
CA LEU A 89 9.76 -8.83 3.93
C LEU A 89 9.84 -7.77 5.02
N ILE A 90 8.85 -6.89 5.14
CA ILE A 90 8.66 -6.08 6.33
C ILE A 90 7.93 -6.93 7.37
N SER A 91 8.47 -7.00 8.57
CA SER A 91 7.81 -7.63 9.72
C SER A 91 7.08 -6.55 10.52
N ILE A 92 5.80 -6.80 10.80
CA ILE A 92 4.95 -5.88 11.56
C ILE A 92 4.59 -6.57 12.87
N ARG A 93 4.91 -5.93 13.99
CA ARG A 93 4.58 -6.42 15.32
C ARG A 93 3.80 -5.37 16.09
N PRO A 94 2.69 -5.72 16.74
CA PRO A 94 2.07 -4.83 17.70
C PRO A 94 3.02 -4.63 18.89
N SER A 95 3.07 -3.42 19.40
CA SER A 95 3.80 -3.06 20.60
C SER A 95 2.82 -2.67 21.71
N ARG A 96 3.07 -1.59 22.40
CA ARG A 96 2.21 -1.12 23.49
C ARG A 96 0.92 -0.50 22.97
N CYS A 97 -0.16 -0.81 23.64
CA CYS A 97 -1.42 -0.11 23.54
C CYS A 97 -1.83 0.26 24.97
N GLU A 98 -1.93 1.53 25.27
CA GLU A 98 -2.41 1.97 26.58
C GLU A 98 -3.95 1.97 26.59
N PRO A 99 -4.58 1.48 27.68
CA PRO A 99 -6.02 1.50 27.81
C PRO A 99 -6.52 2.94 27.92
N VAL A 100 -7.49 3.30 27.09
CA VAL A 100 -8.06 4.65 27.01
C VAL A 100 -9.57 4.59 27.19
N PHE A 101 -10.16 5.62 27.80
CA PHE A 101 -11.61 5.75 27.95
C PHE A 101 -12.26 6.03 26.59
N ALA A 102 -13.49 5.57 26.40
CA ALA A 102 -14.29 5.87 25.23
C ALA A 102 -14.42 7.41 25.04
N GLY A 103 -14.17 7.88 23.82
CA GLY A 103 -14.08 9.31 23.48
C GLY A 103 -12.66 9.89 23.50
N GLY A 104 -11.67 9.18 24.06
CA GLY A 104 -10.26 9.55 24.06
C GLY A 104 -9.52 9.16 22.78
N LEU A 105 -8.27 9.57 22.67
CA LEU A 105 -7.33 9.17 21.61
C LEU A 105 -6.57 7.93 22.09
N ALA A 106 -6.79 6.79 21.43
CA ALA A 106 -6.00 5.59 21.68
C ALA A 106 -4.72 5.65 20.86
N GLN A 107 -3.59 5.48 21.54
CA GLN A 107 -2.27 5.43 20.93
C GLN A 107 -1.86 3.97 20.76
N PHE A 108 -1.56 3.60 19.51
CA PHE A 108 -1.08 2.28 19.14
C PHE A 108 0.33 2.38 18.62
N ASP A 109 1.23 1.67 19.26
CA ASP A 109 2.60 1.57 18.78
C ASP A 109 2.76 0.28 17.98
N VAL A 110 3.23 0.42 16.76
CA VAL A 110 3.52 -0.70 15.86
C VAL A 110 4.99 -0.68 15.51
N VAL A 111 5.66 -1.78 15.78
CA VAL A 111 7.06 -1.98 15.43
C VAL A 111 7.13 -2.55 14.02
N LEU A 112 7.81 -1.82 13.14
CA LEU A 112 8.15 -2.27 11.79
C LEU A 112 9.62 -2.64 11.78
N GLU A 113 9.93 -3.85 11.34
CA GLU A 113 11.28 -4.37 11.24
C GLU A 113 11.62 -4.67 9.78
N ASN A 114 12.70 -4.10 9.30
CA ASN A 114 13.25 -4.37 7.98
C ASN A 114 14.33 -5.45 8.08
N GLN A 115 14.04 -6.63 7.54
CA GLN A 115 15.00 -7.75 7.56
C GLN A 115 16.06 -7.67 6.46
N ARG A 116 15.93 -6.71 5.52
CA ARG A 116 16.85 -6.59 4.39
C ARG A 116 17.93 -5.54 4.61
N SER A 117 18.97 -5.62 3.79
CA SER A 117 20.08 -4.67 3.77
C SER A 117 19.76 -3.35 3.05
N ASP A 118 18.61 -3.27 2.38
CA ASP A 118 18.18 -2.08 1.65
C ASP A 118 17.31 -1.19 2.55
N ALA A 119 17.52 0.12 2.54
CA ALA A 119 16.64 1.05 3.24
C ALA A 119 15.23 1.03 2.62
N ARG A 120 14.20 1.23 3.46
CA ARG A 120 12.80 1.33 3.07
C ARG A 120 12.34 2.74 3.28
N THR A 121 12.01 3.41 2.19
CA THR A 121 11.60 4.82 2.22
C THR A 121 10.14 4.97 1.83
N CYS A 122 9.52 6.03 2.34
CA CYS A 122 8.15 6.42 2.01
C CYS A 122 7.12 5.32 2.29
N LEU A 123 7.28 4.58 3.39
CA LEU A 123 6.27 3.62 3.85
C LEU A 123 5.13 4.39 4.49
N ARG A 124 3.94 4.22 3.97
CA ARG A 124 2.73 4.87 4.49
C ARG A 124 1.86 3.86 5.22
N LEU A 125 1.76 4.03 6.54
CA LEU A 125 0.76 3.33 7.34
C LEU A 125 -0.47 4.22 7.49
N SER A 126 -1.64 3.65 7.34
CA SER A 126 -2.90 4.38 7.48
C SER A 126 -3.87 3.57 8.34
N VAL A 127 -4.41 4.20 9.38
CA VAL A 127 -5.51 3.70 10.20
C VAL A 127 -6.54 4.81 10.29
N ASP A 128 -7.80 4.52 9.98
CA ASP A 128 -8.90 5.49 9.93
C ASP A 128 -8.58 6.76 9.12
N ASP A 129 -7.97 6.59 7.94
CA ASP A 129 -7.54 7.65 7.01
C ASP A 129 -6.50 8.64 7.57
N VAL A 130 -5.90 8.37 8.73
CA VAL A 130 -4.77 9.15 9.22
C VAL A 130 -3.47 8.47 8.78
N PRO A 131 -2.75 9.04 7.79
CA PRO A 131 -1.50 8.45 7.31
C PRO A 131 -0.33 8.84 8.21
N VAL A 132 0.53 7.88 8.49
CA VAL A 132 1.85 8.09 9.09
C VAL A 132 2.90 7.61 8.09
N GLU A 133 3.81 8.50 7.70
CA GLU A 133 4.92 8.17 6.80
C GLU A 133 6.16 7.82 7.62
N ILE A 134 6.83 6.74 7.25
CA ILE A 134 7.94 6.18 8.00
C ILE A 134 9.01 5.68 7.05
N ASP A 135 10.24 5.96 7.42
CA ASP A 135 11.43 5.40 6.78
C ASP A 135 12.08 4.39 7.73
N ILE A 136 12.52 3.27 7.17
CA ILE A 136 13.19 2.21 7.93
C ILE A 136 14.57 1.98 7.32
N GLY A 137 15.61 2.16 8.13
CA GLY A 137 16.98 1.87 7.70
C GLY A 137 17.22 0.40 7.36
N PRO A 138 18.39 0.08 6.79
CA PRO A 138 18.79 -1.30 6.52
C PRO A 138 18.88 -2.09 7.83
N ARG A 139 18.27 -3.27 7.89
CA ARG A 139 18.25 -4.16 9.06
C ARG A 139 17.89 -3.45 10.38
N ALA A 140 17.07 -2.41 10.30
CA ALA A 140 16.64 -1.61 11.42
C ALA A 140 15.17 -1.85 11.75
N SER A 141 14.79 -1.47 12.97
CA SER A 141 13.39 -1.42 13.40
C SER A 141 13.01 0.02 13.73
N THR A 142 11.80 0.38 13.37
CA THR A 142 11.23 1.70 13.67
C THR A 142 9.87 1.52 14.30
N VAL A 143 9.54 2.33 15.28
CA VAL A 143 8.22 2.34 15.93
C VAL A 143 7.35 3.40 15.27
N ALA A 144 6.20 2.96 14.78
CA ALA A 144 5.16 3.85 14.28
C ALA A 144 4.11 4.05 15.34
N THR A 145 3.92 5.26 15.78
CA THR A 145 2.85 5.63 16.70
C THR A 145 1.65 6.13 15.92
N MET A 146 0.51 5.46 16.07
CA MET A 146 -0.75 5.82 15.44
C MET A 146 -1.78 6.22 16.47
N ASN A 147 -2.45 7.35 16.25
CA ASN A 147 -3.50 7.85 17.12
C ASN A 147 -4.86 7.60 16.47
N VAL A 148 -5.71 6.87 17.16
CA VAL A 148 -7.06 6.55 16.70
C VAL A 148 -8.09 7.05 17.71
N ARG A 149 -9.13 7.74 17.23
CA ARG A 149 -10.20 8.20 18.09
C ARG A 149 -11.15 7.05 18.43
N THR A 150 -11.29 6.77 19.73
CA THR A 150 -12.18 5.70 20.20
C THR A 150 -13.62 6.20 20.27
N ALA A 151 -14.52 5.65 19.46
CA ALA A 151 -15.94 6.00 19.47
C ALA A 151 -16.77 5.10 20.41
N ARG A 152 -16.30 3.89 20.68
CA ARG A 152 -17.01 2.88 21.47
C ARG A 152 -16.08 2.18 22.44
N ARG A 153 -16.64 1.72 23.55
CA ARG A 153 -16.03 0.68 24.36
C ARG A 153 -16.17 -0.63 23.57
N GLY A 154 -15.06 -1.26 23.25
CA GLY A 154 -15.07 -2.47 22.43
C GLY A 154 -13.99 -3.44 22.86
N TRP A 155 -14.18 -4.65 22.42
CA TRP A 155 -13.23 -5.74 22.41
C TRP A 155 -12.78 -5.95 20.98
#